data_1c2f6ebddb2817fa420b123b2d34b23d
#
_entry.id   1c2f6ebddb2817fa420b123b2d34b23d
#
_cell.length_a   1.000
_cell.length_b   1.000
_cell.length_c   1.000
_cell.angle_alpha   90.00
_cell.angle_beta   90.00
_cell.angle_gamma   90.00
#
_symmetry.space_group_name_H-M   'P 1'
#
loop_
_entity.id
_entity.type
_entity.pdbx_description
1 polymer ?
#
loop_
_entity_poly.entity_id
_entity_poly.type
_entity_poly.pdbx_seq_one_letter_code
_entity_poly.pdbx_strand_id
1 'polypeptide(L)'
;MEAKNSKGTKRNTRKRPLVDEASTAALIEPAWEFPMDREALARWLHDVLGVSISGESLVRGHAAPLDYVAHSFFEGASSLAEALTASAPATSAPPPDRVVDVVVWANRGGGKTFLGAVATLLDMIFKPGIEVRILGGSMEQSRRVHEHLRRLLARDSMAALVRGRITERRVRLVNGSEVELLAQSQAAVRGTRVQKLRCDEVELFDPEVFEAAQLTTRSREVTIMGGRSLLVRGAVECLSTMHVPHGVMHRLVEECHDGRRKLLRWGVLDVLERCDERHACEAPGEGGDTKKCPLLEECKSRLKERAAIHAGHVSIDDAIGMKRRVGLSTWNAEMLSLRPKRSDAVLPEFDPAVHVVDSLPWEMEGGPITRESLLFVLGMDFGYRAPTVVLLGAQDPKDRLWIIDERVASERVLSEHIARIRGAAWPSFEWIGVDPAGNQTDGQTGKSAVQVLRQEGFAVRDRKLRLLEGVDMIRGRLRPASETGARLYVHRRCATLISSMERYHFPMDKPESKEPEKDGSDHAVDALRYLVQNLDRPGAKRRAWV
;
A
#
# COMPACT_ATOMS: atom_id res chain seq x y z
N MET A 1 -17.97 -17.49 -81.70
CA MET A 1 -19.21 -17.96 -81.04
C MET A 1 -18.89 -18.06 -79.56
N GLU A 2 -19.40 -17.37 -78.60
CA GLU A 2 -20.47 -16.35 -78.45
C GLU A 2 -20.11 -15.49 -77.23
N ALA A 3 -20.31 -14.21 -77.38
CA ALA A 3 -20.18 -13.25 -76.34
C ALA A 3 -21.35 -13.35 -75.32
N LYS A 4 -21.11 -13.23 -74.02
CA LYS A 4 -22.16 -12.86 -73.09
C LYS A 4 -21.74 -11.64 -72.26
N ASN A 5 -22.43 -10.54 -72.56
CA ASN A 5 -22.53 -9.31 -71.79
C ASN A 5 -23.00 -9.57 -70.39
N SER A 6 -22.36 -8.95 -69.40
CA SER A 6 -22.99 -8.70 -68.09
C SER A 6 -22.87 -7.20 -67.71
N LYS A 7 -24.03 -6.58 -67.63
CA LYS A 7 -24.26 -5.18 -67.27
C LYS A 7 -23.81 -4.91 -65.86
N GLY A 8 -22.86 -3.99 -65.69
CA GLY A 8 -22.47 -3.44 -64.41
C GLY A 8 -23.53 -2.48 -63.84
N THR A 9 -24.08 -2.81 -62.73
CA THR A 9 -24.97 -1.93 -61.92
C THR A 9 -24.12 -0.91 -61.18
N LYS A 10 -24.16 0.34 -61.60
CA LYS A 10 -23.55 1.49 -60.86
C LYS A 10 -24.28 1.68 -59.55
N ARG A 11 -23.64 1.34 -58.43
CA ARG A 11 -24.07 1.74 -57.09
C ARG A 11 -23.84 3.26 -56.91
N ASN A 12 -24.93 3.97 -56.80
CA ASN A 12 -24.99 5.40 -56.53
C ASN A 12 -24.65 5.65 -55.05
N THR A 13 -23.39 5.93 -54.70
CA THR A 13 -22.97 6.34 -53.35
C THR A 13 -23.34 7.79 -53.16
N ARG A 14 -24.50 8.04 -52.58
CA ARG A 14 -24.83 9.37 -52.01
C ARG A 14 -23.78 9.69 -50.95
N LYS A 15 -22.90 10.63 -51.23
CA LYS A 15 -22.03 11.28 -50.24
C LYS A 15 -22.96 11.98 -49.23
N ARG A 16 -22.94 11.51 -47.98
CA ARG A 16 -23.48 12.27 -46.85
C ARG A 16 -22.69 13.59 -46.75
N PRO A 17 -23.33 14.75 -46.55
CA PRO A 17 -22.62 16.01 -46.34
C PRO A 17 -21.69 15.87 -45.13
N LEU A 18 -20.44 16.28 -45.26
CA LEU A 18 -19.50 16.50 -44.17
C LEU A 18 -20.10 17.63 -43.31
N VAL A 19 -20.65 17.30 -42.17
CA VAL A 19 -21.03 18.27 -41.16
C VAL A 19 -19.72 18.84 -40.66
N ASP A 20 -19.60 20.18 -40.75
CA ASP A 20 -18.42 20.93 -40.36
C ASP A 20 -18.12 20.67 -38.87
N GLU A 21 -17.00 20.02 -38.60
CA GLU A 21 -16.60 19.61 -37.23
C GLU A 21 -16.46 20.79 -36.27
N ALA A 22 -16.19 21.99 -36.78
CA ALA A 22 -16.09 23.22 -36.00
C ALA A 22 -17.46 23.75 -35.53
N SER A 23 -18.53 23.49 -36.30
CA SER A 23 -19.90 23.95 -35.96
C SER A 23 -20.59 23.08 -34.92
N THR A 24 -20.16 21.82 -34.76
CA THR A 24 -20.76 20.88 -33.80
C THR A 24 -20.15 21.00 -32.41
N ALA A 25 -18.91 21.46 -32.30
CA ALA A 25 -18.24 21.69 -31.00
C ALA A 25 -18.85 22.87 -30.21
N ALA A 26 -19.45 23.83 -30.89
CA ALA A 26 -20.08 25.00 -30.25
C ALA A 26 -21.50 24.72 -29.70
N LEU A 27 -22.09 23.55 -29.95
CA LEU A 27 -23.47 23.22 -29.63
C LEU A 27 -23.68 22.30 -28.44
N ILE A 28 -22.61 21.79 -27.80
CA ILE A 28 -22.72 20.89 -26.64
C ILE A 28 -21.64 21.24 -25.62
N GLU A 29 -21.65 22.46 -25.08
CA GLU A 29 -21.13 22.68 -23.74
C GLU A 29 -22.22 22.19 -22.78
N PRO A 30 -22.00 21.09 -22.05
CA PRO A 30 -22.90 20.75 -20.97
C PRO A 30 -22.86 21.92 -19.98
N ALA A 31 -24.01 22.45 -19.63
CA ALA A 31 -24.19 23.59 -18.71
C ALA A 31 -23.80 23.24 -17.24
N TRP A 32 -22.79 22.36 -17.07
CA TRP A 32 -22.32 21.96 -15.74
C TRP A 32 -21.12 22.80 -15.34
N GLU A 33 -21.27 23.52 -14.26
CA GLU A 33 -20.13 24.21 -13.65
C GLU A 33 -19.10 23.20 -13.14
N PHE A 34 -17.82 23.56 -13.26
CA PHE A 34 -16.74 22.76 -12.70
C PHE A 34 -16.87 22.73 -11.17
N PRO A 35 -16.98 21.56 -10.52
CA PRO A 35 -17.03 21.47 -9.06
C PRO A 35 -15.84 22.16 -8.40
N MET A 36 -16.13 23.07 -7.46
CA MET A 36 -15.09 23.92 -6.88
C MET A 36 -14.34 23.25 -5.73
N ASP A 37 -15.01 22.36 -5.02
CA ASP A 37 -14.51 21.64 -3.85
C ASP A 37 -15.12 20.25 -3.75
N ARG A 38 -14.74 19.51 -2.72
CA ARG A 38 -15.16 18.14 -2.47
C ARG A 38 -16.69 18.00 -2.27
N GLU A 39 -17.30 18.95 -1.60
CA GLU A 39 -18.75 18.98 -1.34
C GLU A 39 -19.53 19.27 -2.63
N ALA A 40 -19.07 20.21 -3.44
CA ALA A 40 -19.62 20.49 -4.75
C ALA A 40 -19.48 19.28 -5.69
N LEU A 41 -18.36 18.58 -5.63
CA LEU A 41 -18.14 17.35 -6.38
C LEU A 41 -19.12 16.24 -5.94
N ALA A 42 -19.33 16.07 -4.64
CA ALA A 42 -20.30 15.11 -4.12
C ALA A 42 -21.74 15.42 -4.57
N ARG A 43 -22.13 16.68 -4.52
CA ARG A 43 -23.44 17.14 -5.03
C ARG A 43 -23.57 16.87 -6.53
N TRP A 44 -22.57 17.22 -7.32
CA TRP A 44 -22.59 16.97 -8.77
C TRP A 44 -22.75 15.48 -9.09
N LEU A 45 -22.02 14.61 -8.39
CA LEU A 45 -22.12 13.16 -8.54
C LEU A 45 -23.53 12.64 -8.23
N HIS A 46 -24.15 13.19 -7.18
CA HIS A 46 -25.50 12.82 -6.79
C HIS A 46 -26.54 13.34 -7.80
N ASP A 47 -26.49 14.64 -8.13
CA ASP A 47 -27.54 15.32 -8.90
C ASP A 47 -27.48 14.95 -10.39
N VAL A 48 -26.28 14.82 -10.95
CA VAL A 48 -26.07 14.56 -12.39
C VAL A 48 -25.95 13.07 -12.70
N LEU A 49 -25.20 12.33 -11.87
CA LEU A 49 -24.99 10.90 -12.08
C LEU A 49 -25.89 10.01 -11.21
N GLY A 50 -26.67 10.57 -10.28
CA GLY A 50 -27.44 9.74 -9.31
C GLY A 50 -26.54 8.79 -8.53
N VAL A 51 -25.31 9.19 -8.22
CA VAL A 51 -24.31 8.38 -7.53
C VAL A 51 -23.95 9.01 -6.20
N SER A 52 -24.23 8.29 -5.11
CA SER A 52 -23.78 8.68 -3.78
C SER A 52 -22.52 7.89 -3.41
N ILE A 53 -21.46 8.60 -3.05
CA ILE A 53 -20.19 8.01 -2.62
C ILE A 53 -19.97 8.39 -1.15
N SER A 54 -19.61 7.42 -0.32
CA SER A 54 -19.33 7.66 1.09
C SER A 54 -18.24 8.73 1.25
N GLY A 55 -18.57 9.80 1.95
CA GLY A 55 -17.70 10.94 2.24
C GLY A 55 -17.10 10.91 3.64
N GLU A 56 -17.38 9.87 4.45
CA GLU A 56 -16.88 9.73 5.81
C GLU A 56 -16.20 8.37 6.02
N SER A 57 -15.09 8.39 6.75
CA SER A 57 -14.45 7.20 7.26
C SER A 57 -14.90 6.92 8.69
N LEU A 58 -15.21 5.66 9.00
CA LEU A 58 -15.57 5.20 10.35
C LEU A 58 -14.36 4.69 11.13
N VAL A 59 -13.29 4.32 10.45
CA VAL A 59 -12.10 3.74 11.06
C VAL A 59 -11.00 4.80 11.14
N ARG A 60 -10.45 4.98 12.34
CA ARG A 60 -9.34 5.94 12.53
C ARG A 60 -8.16 5.60 11.60
N GLY A 61 -7.67 6.60 10.88
CA GLY A 61 -6.56 6.43 9.92
C GLY A 61 -7.00 5.89 8.55
N HIS A 62 -8.30 5.66 8.33
CA HIS A 62 -8.84 5.42 7.00
C HIS A 62 -9.24 6.73 6.32
N ALA A 63 -9.29 6.71 4.99
CA ALA A 63 -9.87 7.73 4.14
C ALA A 63 -11.28 7.33 3.72
N ALA A 64 -12.08 8.29 3.30
CA ALA A 64 -13.36 7.99 2.67
C ALA A 64 -13.20 7.68 1.18
N PRO A 65 -14.05 6.83 0.57
CA PRO A 65 -14.03 6.58 -0.88
C PRO A 65 -14.10 7.84 -1.75
N LEU A 66 -14.86 8.87 -1.33
CA LEU A 66 -14.95 10.16 -2.01
C LEU A 66 -13.59 10.89 -2.06
N ASP A 67 -12.71 10.67 -1.08
CA ASP A 67 -11.40 11.33 -1.03
C ASP A 67 -10.50 10.92 -2.20
N TYR A 68 -10.65 9.66 -2.69
CA TYR A 68 -9.95 9.24 -3.92
C TYR A 68 -10.44 10.01 -5.14
N VAL A 69 -11.75 10.11 -5.31
CA VAL A 69 -12.33 10.80 -6.47
C VAL A 69 -11.95 12.29 -6.45
N ALA A 70 -12.01 12.93 -5.28
CA ALA A 70 -11.60 14.32 -5.10
C ALA A 70 -10.10 14.51 -5.35
N HIS A 71 -9.23 13.63 -4.82
CA HIS A 71 -7.79 13.68 -5.04
C HIS A 71 -7.43 13.60 -6.52
N SER A 72 -8.01 12.64 -7.25
CA SER A 72 -7.80 12.49 -8.69
C SER A 72 -8.32 13.69 -9.47
N PHE A 73 -9.52 14.17 -9.15
CA PHE A 73 -10.20 15.25 -9.86
C PHE A 73 -9.50 16.61 -9.67
N PHE A 74 -9.08 16.94 -8.46
CA PHE A 74 -8.41 18.21 -8.12
C PHE A 74 -6.87 18.14 -8.23
N GLU A 75 -6.32 17.18 -8.95
CA GLU A 75 -4.85 17.06 -9.16
C GLU A 75 -4.05 17.06 -7.85
N GLY A 76 -4.52 16.31 -6.86
CA GLY A 76 -3.91 16.22 -5.53
C GLY A 76 -4.18 17.42 -4.62
N ALA A 77 -4.92 18.42 -5.08
CA ALA A 77 -5.35 19.56 -4.28
C ALA A 77 -6.64 19.25 -3.48
N SER A 78 -6.98 20.12 -2.54
CA SER A 78 -8.22 20.06 -1.78
C SER A 78 -9.41 20.71 -2.52
N SER A 79 -9.13 21.60 -3.48
CA SER A 79 -10.13 22.37 -4.22
C SER A 79 -9.60 22.80 -5.58
N LEU A 80 -10.51 23.26 -6.46
CA LEU A 80 -10.13 23.82 -7.75
C LEU A 80 -9.29 25.11 -7.59
N ALA A 81 -9.60 25.95 -6.63
CA ALA A 81 -8.84 27.17 -6.38
C ALA A 81 -7.37 26.85 -6.07
N GLU A 82 -7.14 25.88 -5.23
CA GLU A 82 -5.79 25.40 -4.93
C GLU A 82 -5.12 24.73 -6.14
N ALA A 83 -5.87 23.94 -6.93
CA ALA A 83 -5.33 23.31 -8.14
C ALA A 83 -4.86 24.34 -9.18
N LEU A 84 -5.59 25.45 -9.33
CA LEU A 84 -5.26 26.54 -10.26
C LEU A 84 -4.06 27.37 -9.82
N THR A 85 -3.81 27.57 -8.52
CA THR A 85 -2.65 28.31 -8.02
C THR A 85 -1.34 27.67 -8.41
N ALA A 86 -1.32 26.35 -8.57
CA ALA A 86 -0.14 25.60 -9.03
C ALA A 86 0.16 25.78 -10.54
N SER A 87 -0.78 26.39 -11.29
CA SER A 87 -0.66 26.65 -12.73
C SER A 87 -0.15 28.06 -13.05
N ALA A 88 0.01 28.94 -12.03
CA ALA A 88 0.51 30.30 -12.22
C ALA A 88 2.00 30.30 -12.62
N PRO A 89 2.45 31.15 -13.57
CA PRO A 89 3.87 31.27 -13.92
C PRO A 89 4.67 31.66 -12.68
N ALA A 90 5.82 31.00 -12.49
CA ALA A 90 6.69 31.10 -11.34
C ALA A 90 7.25 32.52 -11.17
N THR A 91 6.56 33.38 -10.44
CA THR A 91 7.08 34.64 -9.88
C THR A 91 7.41 34.53 -8.38
N SER A 92 7.13 33.39 -7.76
CA SER A 92 7.45 33.05 -6.37
C SER A 92 7.89 31.58 -6.32
N ALA A 93 8.55 31.15 -5.22
CA ALA A 93 9.06 29.80 -5.03
C ALA A 93 8.11 28.71 -5.57
N PRO A 94 8.66 27.64 -6.21
CA PRO A 94 7.81 26.58 -6.76
C PRO A 94 6.86 26.09 -5.66
N PRO A 95 5.57 25.88 -5.98
CA PRO A 95 4.63 25.32 -5.02
C PRO A 95 5.20 23.99 -4.51
N PRO A 96 4.98 23.63 -3.23
CA PRO A 96 5.49 22.39 -2.67
C PRO A 96 5.10 21.23 -3.59
N ASP A 97 6.03 20.30 -3.81
CA ASP A 97 5.84 19.13 -4.68
C ASP A 97 4.56 18.41 -4.26
N ARG A 98 3.49 18.67 -5.01
CA ARG A 98 2.17 18.10 -4.73
C ARG A 98 2.16 16.65 -5.19
N VAL A 99 1.92 15.74 -4.26
CA VAL A 99 1.81 14.31 -4.55
C VAL A 99 0.49 14.05 -5.26
N VAL A 100 0.56 13.69 -6.56
CA VAL A 100 -0.61 13.35 -7.39
C VAL A 100 -0.78 11.85 -7.58
N ASP A 101 0.30 11.11 -7.51
CA ASP A 101 0.27 9.65 -7.51
C ASP A 101 -0.46 9.14 -6.27
N VAL A 102 -1.34 8.16 -6.45
CA VAL A 102 -2.17 7.64 -5.36
C VAL A 102 -2.19 6.12 -5.35
N VAL A 103 -2.17 5.58 -4.14
CA VAL A 103 -2.41 4.16 -3.85
C VAL A 103 -3.72 4.05 -3.09
N VAL A 104 -4.69 3.39 -3.69
CA VAL A 104 -5.97 3.04 -3.07
C VAL A 104 -5.89 1.61 -2.57
N TRP A 105 -5.81 1.46 -1.27
CA TRP A 105 -5.89 0.18 -0.59
C TRP A 105 -7.28 0.02 0.01
N ALA A 106 -8.14 -0.74 -0.65
CA ALA A 106 -9.52 -0.88 -0.20
C ALA A 106 -9.97 -2.35 -0.18
N ASN A 107 -11.02 -2.60 0.60
CA ASN A 107 -11.58 -3.94 0.73
C ASN A 107 -12.14 -4.49 -0.58
N ARG A 108 -12.31 -5.80 -0.63
CA ARG A 108 -13.05 -6.46 -1.71
C ARG A 108 -14.51 -6.00 -1.69
N GLY A 109 -15.03 -5.60 -2.85
CA GLY A 109 -16.34 -4.95 -2.94
C GLY A 109 -16.36 -3.50 -2.44
N GLY A 110 -15.21 -2.90 -2.11
CA GLY A 110 -15.11 -1.51 -1.64
C GLY A 110 -15.26 -0.42 -2.71
N GLY A 111 -15.70 -0.78 -3.93
CA GLY A 111 -16.04 0.15 -4.99
C GLY A 111 -14.86 0.64 -5.85
N LYS A 112 -13.64 0.15 -5.66
CA LYS A 112 -12.42 0.61 -6.36
C LYS A 112 -12.60 0.78 -7.87
N THR A 113 -12.97 -0.29 -8.55
CA THR A 113 -13.18 -0.34 -10.00
C THR A 113 -14.21 0.66 -10.49
N PHE A 114 -15.32 0.80 -9.76
CA PHE A 114 -16.37 1.78 -10.04
C PHE A 114 -15.86 3.22 -9.83
N LEU A 115 -15.16 3.48 -8.73
CA LEU A 115 -14.58 4.80 -8.45
C LEU A 115 -13.52 5.20 -9.47
N GLY A 116 -12.72 4.25 -9.96
CA GLY A 116 -11.80 4.46 -11.09
C GLY A 116 -12.52 4.87 -12.38
N ALA A 117 -13.70 4.28 -12.65
CA ALA A 117 -14.54 4.68 -13.78
C ALA A 117 -15.15 6.07 -13.57
N VAL A 118 -15.61 6.41 -12.37
CA VAL A 118 -16.12 7.74 -12.02
C VAL A 118 -15.04 8.81 -12.16
N ALA A 119 -13.86 8.58 -11.61
CA ALA A 119 -12.72 9.49 -11.76
C ALA A 119 -12.32 9.70 -13.23
N THR A 120 -12.36 8.62 -14.04
CA THR A 120 -12.11 8.70 -15.48
C THR A 120 -13.17 9.55 -16.18
N LEU A 121 -14.44 9.36 -15.87
CA LEU A 121 -15.53 10.13 -16.47
C LEU A 121 -15.40 11.63 -16.13
N LEU A 122 -15.15 11.96 -14.88
CA LEU A 122 -14.96 13.34 -14.42
C LEU A 122 -13.79 14.01 -15.14
N ASP A 123 -12.66 13.34 -15.23
CA ASP A 123 -11.50 13.85 -15.95
C ASP A 123 -11.84 14.11 -17.42
N MET A 124 -12.50 13.17 -18.08
CA MET A 124 -12.87 13.29 -19.50
C MET A 124 -13.86 14.42 -19.76
N ILE A 125 -14.79 14.67 -18.84
CA ILE A 125 -15.79 15.74 -18.99
C ILE A 125 -15.16 17.11 -18.75
N PHE A 126 -14.47 17.28 -17.63
CA PHE A 126 -14.06 18.59 -17.13
C PHE A 126 -12.64 19.02 -17.55
N LYS A 127 -11.84 18.10 -18.13
CA LYS A 127 -10.47 18.37 -18.58
C LYS A 127 -10.35 18.06 -20.08
N PRO A 128 -10.76 19.01 -20.96
CA PRO A 128 -10.83 18.77 -22.42
C PRO A 128 -9.50 18.28 -23.00
N GLY A 129 -9.58 17.27 -23.85
CA GLY A 129 -8.43 16.68 -24.53
C GLY A 129 -7.54 15.81 -23.65
N ILE A 130 -7.97 15.44 -22.43
CA ILE A 130 -7.22 14.52 -21.58
C ILE A 130 -7.17 13.12 -22.19
N GLU A 131 -6.03 12.47 -22.02
CA GLU A 131 -5.84 11.07 -22.38
C GLU A 131 -5.65 10.24 -21.12
N VAL A 132 -6.48 9.20 -20.97
CA VAL A 132 -6.45 8.26 -19.85
C VAL A 132 -6.16 6.85 -20.38
N ARG A 133 -5.34 6.10 -19.66
CA ARG A 133 -5.16 4.67 -19.90
C ARG A 133 -5.58 3.90 -18.66
N ILE A 134 -6.25 2.77 -18.89
CA ILE A 134 -6.68 1.83 -17.85
C ILE A 134 -5.93 0.55 -18.09
N LEU A 135 -5.20 0.11 -17.06
CA LEU A 135 -4.45 -1.14 -17.04
C LEU A 135 -4.99 -2.00 -15.89
N GLY A 136 -5.41 -3.22 -16.18
CA GLY A 136 -5.84 -4.20 -15.17
C GLY A 136 -4.88 -5.37 -15.11
N GLY A 137 -4.94 -6.17 -14.06
CA GLY A 137 -4.18 -7.41 -13.91
C GLY A 137 -4.44 -8.42 -15.03
N SER A 138 -5.59 -8.28 -15.71
CA SER A 138 -5.92 -8.96 -16.96
C SER A 138 -6.79 -8.06 -17.83
N MET A 139 -6.92 -8.38 -19.13
CA MET A 139 -7.83 -7.65 -20.02
C MET A 139 -9.29 -7.72 -19.53
N GLU A 140 -9.68 -8.82 -18.92
CA GLU A 140 -11.02 -9.01 -18.34
C GLU A 140 -11.26 -8.02 -17.18
N GLN A 141 -10.27 -7.79 -16.34
CA GLN A 141 -10.36 -6.81 -15.25
C GLN A 141 -10.41 -5.37 -15.79
N SER A 142 -9.58 -5.03 -16.79
CA SER A 142 -9.66 -3.72 -17.45
C SER A 142 -11.06 -3.47 -18.05
N ARG A 143 -11.71 -4.51 -18.61
CA ARG A 143 -13.07 -4.42 -19.15
C ARG A 143 -14.10 -4.04 -18.08
N ARG A 144 -13.93 -4.44 -16.81
CA ARG A 144 -14.88 -4.08 -15.73
C ARG A 144 -14.94 -2.57 -15.50
N VAL A 145 -13.79 -1.91 -15.46
CA VAL A 145 -13.75 -0.43 -15.37
C VAL A 145 -14.46 0.20 -16.56
N HIS A 146 -14.19 -0.32 -17.77
CA HIS A 146 -14.81 0.16 -19.00
C HIS A 146 -16.32 -0.07 -19.04
N GLU A 147 -16.81 -1.17 -18.52
CA GLU A 147 -18.26 -1.43 -18.41
C GLU A 147 -18.95 -0.41 -17.49
N HIS A 148 -18.36 -0.11 -16.34
CA HIS A 148 -18.88 0.95 -15.47
C HIS A 148 -18.92 2.29 -16.20
N LEU A 149 -17.86 2.65 -16.90
CA LEU A 149 -17.79 3.88 -17.70
C LEU A 149 -18.86 3.90 -18.80
N ARG A 150 -19.04 2.81 -19.51
CA ARG A 150 -20.10 2.68 -20.55
C ARG A 150 -21.50 2.86 -19.97
N ARG A 151 -21.79 2.26 -18.81
CA ARG A 151 -23.08 2.41 -18.12
C ARG A 151 -23.33 3.87 -17.69
N LEU A 152 -22.31 4.56 -17.21
CA LEU A 152 -22.38 5.99 -16.89
C LEU A 152 -22.64 6.83 -18.13
N LEU A 153 -21.95 6.58 -19.24
CA LEU A 153 -22.10 7.29 -20.51
C LEU A 153 -23.39 6.95 -21.28
N ALA A 154 -24.05 5.84 -20.96
CA ALA A 154 -25.33 5.47 -21.56
C ALA A 154 -26.53 6.26 -21.03
N ARG A 155 -26.34 7.09 -20.02
CA ARG A 155 -27.40 7.96 -19.49
C ARG A 155 -27.70 9.09 -20.48
N ASP A 156 -28.96 9.50 -20.57
CA ASP A 156 -29.41 10.51 -21.54
C ASP A 156 -28.61 11.82 -21.43
N SER A 157 -28.28 12.25 -20.22
CA SER A 157 -27.46 13.43 -19.95
C SER A 157 -26.02 13.34 -20.44
N MET A 158 -25.50 12.13 -20.68
CA MET A 158 -24.11 11.86 -21.05
C MET A 158 -23.94 11.40 -22.49
N ALA A 159 -24.97 10.83 -23.10
CA ALA A 159 -24.91 10.22 -24.42
C ALA A 159 -24.43 11.18 -25.53
N ALA A 160 -24.83 12.46 -25.42
CA ALA A 160 -24.46 13.53 -26.36
C ALA A 160 -22.96 13.88 -26.32
N LEU A 161 -22.26 13.57 -25.22
CA LEU A 161 -20.82 13.83 -25.07
C LEU A 161 -19.95 12.84 -25.86
N VAL A 162 -20.51 11.69 -26.26
CA VAL A 162 -19.72 10.61 -26.88
C VAL A 162 -19.51 10.92 -28.37
N ARG A 163 -18.23 10.95 -28.79
CA ARG A 163 -17.84 11.11 -30.19
C ARG A 163 -17.77 9.74 -30.86
N GLY A 164 -18.70 9.49 -31.76
CA GLY A 164 -18.74 8.26 -32.57
C GLY A 164 -19.24 7.05 -31.77
N ARG A 165 -18.64 5.89 -31.98
CA ARG A 165 -19.04 4.63 -31.34
C ARG A 165 -18.11 4.28 -30.20
N ILE A 166 -18.66 3.93 -29.05
CA ILE A 166 -17.91 3.30 -27.96
C ILE A 166 -17.48 1.89 -28.44
N THR A 167 -16.19 1.63 -28.43
CA THR A 167 -15.64 0.29 -28.75
C THR A 167 -15.39 -0.51 -27.46
N GLU A 168 -14.95 -1.74 -27.59
CA GLU A 168 -14.61 -2.59 -26.43
C GLU A 168 -13.38 -2.07 -25.64
N ARG A 169 -12.55 -1.22 -26.26
CA ARG A 169 -11.29 -0.76 -25.66
C ARG A 169 -11.16 0.75 -25.56
N ARG A 170 -12.03 1.52 -26.24
CA ARG A 170 -11.82 2.96 -26.38
C ARG A 170 -13.13 3.72 -26.34
N VAL A 171 -13.10 4.84 -25.63
CA VAL A 171 -14.15 5.86 -25.64
C VAL A 171 -13.52 7.21 -25.96
N ARG A 172 -14.20 8.00 -26.79
CA ARG A 172 -13.83 9.37 -27.11
C ARG A 172 -14.99 10.29 -26.83
N LEU A 173 -14.71 11.48 -26.29
CA LEU A 173 -15.70 12.52 -26.13
C LEU A 173 -15.54 13.62 -27.20
N VAL A 174 -16.59 14.40 -27.39
CA VAL A 174 -16.60 15.51 -28.36
C VAL A 174 -15.59 16.61 -28.03
N ASN A 175 -15.23 16.78 -26.75
CA ASN A 175 -14.21 17.72 -26.27
C ASN A 175 -12.76 17.22 -26.50
N GLY A 176 -12.58 16.12 -27.24
CA GLY A 176 -11.28 15.55 -27.56
C GLY A 176 -10.67 14.61 -26.51
N SER A 177 -11.33 14.44 -25.36
CA SER A 177 -10.86 13.50 -24.33
C SER A 177 -10.99 12.05 -24.78
N GLU A 178 -10.04 11.22 -24.38
CA GLU A 178 -10.00 9.80 -24.75
C GLU A 178 -9.61 8.91 -23.58
N VAL A 179 -10.26 7.76 -23.46
CA VAL A 179 -9.79 6.66 -22.61
C VAL A 179 -9.60 5.40 -23.43
N GLU A 180 -8.52 4.66 -23.15
CA GLU A 180 -8.22 3.39 -23.78
C GLU A 180 -7.76 2.35 -22.76
N LEU A 181 -8.22 1.09 -22.96
CA LEU A 181 -7.79 -0.06 -22.18
C LEU A 181 -6.49 -0.61 -22.74
N LEU A 182 -5.51 -0.82 -21.88
CA LEU A 182 -4.25 -1.47 -22.21
C LEU A 182 -4.29 -2.95 -21.84
N ALA A 183 -3.63 -3.77 -22.65
CA ALA A 183 -3.27 -5.12 -22.28
C ALA A 183 -2.03 -5.09 -21.36
N GLN A 184 -1.95 -6.04 -20.43
CA GLN A 184 -0.78 -6.23 -19.60
C GLN A 184 0.37 -6.83 -20.42
N SER A 185 1.03 -5.99 -21.23
CA SER A 185 2.25 -6.34 -21.96
C SER A 185 3.16 -5.13 -22.06
N GLN A 186 4.47 -5.36 -22.03
CA GLN A 186 5.47 -4.30 -22.14
C GLN A 186 5.33 -3.49 -23.44
N ALA A 187 4.98 -4.14 -24.55
CA ALA A 187 4.79 -3.50 -25.85
C ALA A 187 3.60 -2.52 -25.86
N ALA A 188 2.48 -2.91 -25.23
CA ALA A 188 1.28 -2.08 -25.18
C ALA A 188 1.48 -0.83 -24.30
N VAL A 189 2.31 -0.95 -23.27
CA VAL A 189 2.55 0.11 -22.30
C VAL A 189 3.57 1.13 -22.79
N ARG A 190 4.69 0.70 -23.40
CA ARG A 190 5.83 1.57 -23.79
C ARG A 190 5.54 2.63 -24.86
N GLY A 191 4.48 2.49 -25.63
CA GLY A 191 4.15 3.38 -26.76
C GLY A 191 3.26 4.56 -26.42
N THR A 192 2.81 4.70 -25.19
CA THR A 192 1.79 5.67 -24.79
C THR A 192 2.36 6.84 -23.97
N ARG A 193 1.79 8.04 -24.19
CA ARG A 193 2.07 9.24 -23.37
C ARG A 193 0.74 9.85 -22.99
N VAL A 194 0.38 9.78 -21.72
CA VAL A 194 -0.96 10.14 -21.22
C VAL A 194 -0.88 10.96 -19.94
N GLN A 195 -1.95 11.61 -19.56
CA GLN A 195 -1.97 12.35 -18.31
C GLN A 195 -2.30 11.44 -17.13
N LYS A 196 -3.19 10.45 -17.31
CA LYS A 196 -3.60 9.56 -16.23
C LYS A 196 -3.43 8.09 -16.63
N LEU A 197 -2.73 7.34 -15.80
CA LEU A 197 -2.68 5.88 -15.86
C LEU A 197 -3.40 5.33 -14.63
N ARG A 198 -4.51 4.61 -14.82
CA ARG A 198 -5.25 3.94 -13.76
C ARG A 198 -5.00 2.44 -13.80
N CYS A 199 -4.40 1.93 -12.73
CA CYS A 199 -4.05 0.53 -12.56
C CYS A 199 -5.06 -0.12 -11.61
N ASP A 200 -5.94 -0.99 -12.13
CA ASP A 200 -6.95 -1.70 -11.34
C ASP A 200 -6.47 -3.12 -11.02
N GLU A 201 -6.62 -3.54 -9.76
CA GLU A 201 -6.11 -4.80 -9.21
C GLU A 201 -4.59 -4.97 -9.39
N VAL A 202 -3.85 -3.93 -9.03
CA VAL A 202 -2.39 -3.83 -9.22
C VAL A 202 -1.61 -4.94 -8.50
N GLU A 203 -2.17 -5.57 -7.49
CA GLU A 203 -1.59 -6.74 -6.80
C GLU A 203 -1.33 -7.92 -7.76
N LEU A 204 -2.07 -8.00 -8.86
CA LEU A 204 -1.96 -9.05 -9.86
C LEU A 204 -1.04 -8.68 -11.05
N PHE A 205 -0.32 -7.57 -10.96
CA PHE A 205 0.52 -7.12 -12.05
C PHE A 205 1.86 -7.84 -12.07
N ASP A 206 2.33 -8.10 -13.29
CA ASP A 206 3.74 -8.40 -13.52
C ASP A 206 4.59 -7.19 -13.12
N PRO A 207 5.60 -7.35 -12.25
CA PRO A 207 6.41 -6.24 -11.76
C PRO A 207 7.12 -5.44 -12.87
N GLU A 208 7.62 -6.11 -13.93
CA GLU A 208 8.34 -5.44 -15.03
C GLU A 208 7.38 -4.63 -15.90
N VAL A 209 6.17 -5.16 -16.15
CA VAL A 209 5.11 -4.44 -16.88
C VAL A 209 4.68 -3.22 -16.08
N PHE A 210 4.51 -3.35 -14.77
CA PHE A 210 4.14 -2.24 -13.92
C PHE A 210 5.22 -1.15 -13.87
N GLU A 211 6.49 -1.51 -13.78
CA GLU A 211 7.60 -0.56 -13.79
C GLU A 211 7.65 0.22 -15.12
N ALA A 212 7.49 -0.47 -16.26
CA ALA A 212 7.41 0.17 -17.56
C ALA A 212 6.19 1.12 -17.68
N ALA A 213 5.06 0.75 -17.08
CA ALA A 213 3.83 1.53 -17.12
C ALA A 213 3.97 2.89 -16.42
N GLN A 214 4.71 2.95 -15.33
CA GLN A 214 4.93 4.18 -14.57
C GLN A 214 5.63 5.28 -15.36
N LEU A 215 6.35 4.95 -16.43
CA LEU A 215 7.08 5.91 -17.26
C LEU A 215 6.22 6.54 -18.37
N THR A 216 4.93 6.21 -18.46
CA THR A 216 4.05 6.65 -19.56
C THR A 216 3.38 7.99 -19.31
N THR A 217 3.34 8.46 -18.07
CA THR A 217 2.58 9.67 -17.72
C THR A 217 3.35 10.95 -18.02
N ARG A 218 2.63 11.99 -18.47
CA ARG A 218 3.15 13.34 -18.77
C ARG A 218 2.12 14.38 -18.39
N SER A 219 2.57 15.46 -17.77
CA SER A 219 1.71 16.61 -17.46
C SER A 219 1.38 17.41 -18.72
N ARG A 220 0.20 18.02 -18.72
CA ARG A 220 -0.30 18.85 -19.82
C ARG A 220 -1.19 19.95 -19.26
N GLU A 221 -1.05 21.17 -19.77
CA GLU A 221 -2.01 22.23 -19.54
C GLU A 221 -3.27 22.02 -20.39
N VAL A 222 -4.42 22.21 -19.77
CA VAL A 222 -5.73 22.15 -20.43
C VAL A 222 -6.51 23.42 -20.08
N THR A 223 -7.28 23.91 -21.04
CA THR A 223 -8.23 25.00 -20.79
C THR A 223 -9.54 24.39 -20.31
N ILE A 224 -9.90 24.68 -19.07
CA ILE A 224 -11.19 24.26 -18.48
C ILE A 224 -12.26 25.33 -18.69
N MET A 225 -13.52 24.99 -18.35
CA MET A 225 -14.62 25.92 -18.45
C MET A 225 -14.33 27.27 -17.78
N GLY A 226 -14.76 28.37 -18.41
CA GLY A 226 -14.43 29.73 -17.99
C GLY A 226 -13.06 30.22 -18.45
N GLY A 227 -12.42 29.52 -19.39
CA GLY A 227 -11.13 29.94 -20.01
C GLY A 227 -9.93 29.87 -19.09
N ARG A 228 -10.04 29.20 -17.93
CA ARG A 228 -8.94 29.05 -16.96
C ARG A 228 -8.01 27.92 -17.40
N SER A 229 -6.70 28.12 -17.26
CA SER A 229 -5.70 27.08 -17.50
C SER A 229 -5.51 26.22 -16.26
N LEU A 230 -5.61 24.91 -16.40
CA LEU A 230 -5.34 23.91 -15.36
C LEU A 230 -4.18 23.00 -15.81
N LEU A 231 -3.15 22.89 -15.00
CA LEU A 231 -2.09 21.89 -15.19
C LEU A 231 -2.59 20.53 -14.74
N VAL A 232 -2.96 19.68 -15.69
CA VAL A 232 -3.23 18.26 -15.44
C VAL A 232 -1.89 17.54 -15.32
N ARG A 233 -1.61 17.04 -14.13
CA ARG A 233 -0.33 16.39 -13.84
C ARG A 233 -0.34 14.93 -14.32
N GLY A 234 0.82 14.48 -14.83
CA GLY A 234 1.02 13.06 -15.11
C GLY A 234 0.93 12.27 -13.82
N ALA A 235 -0.06 11.38 -13.70
CA ALA A 235 -0.30 10.63 -12.47
C ALA A 235 -0.54 9.13 -12.73
N VAL A 236 -0.02 8.32 -11.80
CA VAL A 236 -0.25 6.87 -11.72
C VAL A 236 -1.13 6.60 -10.50
N GLU A 237 -2.32 6.07 -10.74
CA GLU A 237 -3.31 5.76 -9.73
C GLU A 237 -3.45 4.24 -9.60
N CYS A 238 -3.04 3.69 -8.47
CA CYS A 238 -3.00 2.25 -8.20
C CYS A 238 -4.15 1.87 -7.27
N LEU A 239 -5.06 1.02 -7.75
CA LEU A 239 -6.21 0.57 -6.97
C LEU A 239 -6.14 -0.94 -6.79
N SER A 240 -6.12 -1.41 -5.54
CA SER A 240 -6.14 -2.85 -5.26
C SER A 240 -6.58 -3.18 -3.84
N THR A 241 -6.86 -4.46 -3.62
CA THR A 241 -6.88 -5.10 -2.31
C THR A 241 -5.46 -5.62 -2.03
N MET A 242 -5.00 -5.57 -0.80
CA MET A 242 -3.75 -6.24 -0.41
C MET A 242 -4.11 -7.61 0.18
N HIS A 243 -3.95 -8.66 -0.60
CA HIS A 243 -4.26 -10.03 -0.16
C HIS A 243 -3.01 -10.93 -0.10
N VAL A 244 -1.89 -10.45 -0.65
CA VAL A 244 -0.60 -11.13 -0.59
C VAL A 244 0.33 -10.36 0.34
N PRO A 245 0.91 -11.00 1.36
CA PRO A 245 2.02 -10.41 2.11
C PRO A 245 3.19 -10.13 1.16
N HIS A 246 3.80 -8.97 1.20
CA HIS A 246 4.96 -8.61 0.38
C HIS A 246 4.75 -8.59 -1.15
N GLY A 247 3.51 -8.45 -1.62
CA GLY A 247 3.18 -8.25 -3.02
C GLY A 247 3.48 -6.83 -3.54
N VAL A 248 2.96 -6.53 -4.73
CA VAL A 248 3.09 -5.19 -5.35
C VAL A 248 2.46 -4.12 -4.46
N MET A 249 1.28 -4.39 -3.90
CA MET A 249 0.59 -3.45 -3.00
C MET A 249 1.39 -3.15 -1.73
N HIS A 250 2.07 -4.14 -1.18
CA HIS A 250 2.92 -3.92 -0.01
C HIS A 250 4.02 -2.88 -0.31
N ARG A 251 4.75 -3.02 -1.42
CA ARG A 251 5.77 -2.05 -1.86
C ARG A 251 5.20 -0.66 -2.07
N LEU A 252 4.05 -0.57 -2.73
CA LEU A 252 3.39 0.70 -3.01
C LEU A 252 2.97 1.42 -1.71
N VAL A 253 2.49 0.67 -0.72
CA VAL A 253 2.13 1.24 0.59
C VAL A 253 3.37 1.72 1.34
N GLU A 254 4.52 1.01 1.25
CA GLU A 254 5.79 1.50 1.81
C GLU A 254 6.27 2.79 1.11
N GLU A 255 6.14 2.89 -0.22
CA GLU A 255 6.45 4.13 -0.96
C GLU A 255 5.59 5.33 -0.51
N CYS A 256 4.37 5.07 0.00
CA CYS A 256 3.52 6.12 0.57
C CYS A 256 4.09 6.66 1.90
N HIS A 257 4.75 5.83 2.70
CA HIS A 257 5.41 6.29 3.94
C HIS A 257 6.57 7.24 3.66
N ASP A 258 7.24 7.07 2.52
CA ASP A 258 8.31 7.97 2.06
C ASP A 258 7.78 9.27 1.43
N GLY A 259 6.47 9.48 1.39
CA GLY A 259 5.84 10.65 0.80
C GLY A 259 5.82 10.68 -0.73
N ARG A 260 6.26 9.61 -1.41
CA ARG A 260 6.29 9.53 -2.89
C ARG A 260 4.90 9.39 -3.50
N ARG A 261 3.96 8.79 -2.76
CA ARG A 261 2.58 8.56 -3.18
C ARG A 261 1.61 8.86 -2.04
N LYS A 262 0.38 9.24 -2.37
CA LYS A 262 -0.70 9.40 -1.39
C LYS A 262 -1.35 8.05 -1.12
N LEU A 263 -1.41 7.63 0.14
CA LEU A 263 -2.17 6.46 0.55
C LEU A 263 -3.61 6.87 0.90
N LEU A 264 -4.59 6.23 0.26
CA LEU A 264 -6.00 6.27 0.63
C LEU A 264 -6.47 4.86 0.94
N ARG A 265 -6.88 4.61 2.16
CA ARG A 265 -7.25 3.28 2.66
C ARG A 265 -8.63 3.30 3.25
N TRP A 266 -9.44 2.32 2.91
CA TRP A 266 -10.73 2.06 3.56
C TRP A 266 -11.07 0.58 3.62
N GLY A 267 -11.89 0.18 4.61
CA GLY A 267 -12.38 -1.17 4.80
C GLY A 267 -13.89 -1.26 4.59
N VAL A 268 -14.43 -2.45 4.79
CA VAL A 268 -15.86 -2.71 4.61
C VAL A 268 -16.72 -1.79 5.48
N LEU A 269 -16.28 -1.44 6.69
CA LEU A 269 -17.03 -0.54 7.58
C LEU A 269 -17.26 0.85 6.98
N ASP A 270 -16.31 1.33 6.18
CA ASP A 270 -16.38 2.65 5.57
C ASP A 270 -17.36 2.70 4.38
N VAL A 271 -17.75 1.54 3.86
CA VAL A 271 -18.65 1.37 2.71
C VAL A 271 -19.94 0.61 3.03
N LEU A 272 -20.20 0.29 4.31
CA LEU A 272 -21.47 -0.28 4.73
C LEU A 272 -22.59 0.75 4.68
N GLU A 273 -23.81 0.28 4.46
CA GLU A 273 -25.02 1.06 4.67
C GLU A 273 -25.16 1.53 6.13
N ARG A 274 -26.06 2.48 6.40
CA ARG A 274 -26.38 2.88 7.76
C ARG A 274 -27.10 1.76 8.49
N CYS A 275 -26.72 1.53 9.76
CA CYS A 275 -27.40 0.59 10.64
C CYS A 275 -28.79 1.09 11.00
N ASP A 276 -29.79 0.27 10.82
CA ASP A 276 -31.19 0.52 11.18
C ASP A 276 -31.63 -0.33 12.40
N GLU A 277 -32.89 -0.24 12.74
CA GLU A 277 -33.46 -0.95 13.91
C GLU A 277 -33.43 -2.48 13.77
N ARG A 278 -33.37 -3.01 12.53
CA ARG A 278 -33.27 -4.46 12.25
C ARG A 278 -31.92 -5.04 12.67
N HIS A 279 -30.91 -4.20 12.78
CA HIS A 279 -29.53 -4.57 13.10
C HIS A 279 -29.16 -4.10 14.52
N ALA A 280 -29.88 -4.63 15.54
CA ALA A 280 -29.54 -4.34 16.93
C ALA A 280 -28.10 -4.82 17.25
N CYS A 281 -27.30 -3.98 17.90
CA CYS A 281 -25.96 -4.36 18.33
C CYS A 281 -25.98 -5.49 19.35
N GLU A 282 -27.01 -5.49 20.20
CA GLU A 282 -27.31 -6.52 21.17
C GLU A 282 -28.83 -6.74 21.15
N ALA A 283 -29.27 -7.97 21.06
CA ALA A 283 -30.69 -8.37 21.06
C ALA A 283 -30.89 -9.51 22.05
N PRO A 284 -32.09 -9.61 22.67
CA PRO A 284 -32.45 -10.78 23.47
C PRO A 284 -32.35 -12.06 22.63
N GLY A 285 -31.60 -13.04 23.09
CA GLY A 285 -31.50 -14.36 22.48
C GLY A 285 -32.45 -15.37 23.12
N GLU A 286 -32.66 -16.53 22.49
CA GLU A 286 -33.38 -17.63 23.04
C GLU A 286 -32.63 -18.18 24.28
N GLY A 287 -33.30 -18.31 25.42
CA GLY A 287 -32.71 -18.83 26.66
C GLY A 287 -32.12 -17.77 27.60
N GLY A 288 -32.34 -16.45 27.35
CA GLY A 288 -31.86 -15.37 28.23
C GLY A 288 -30.44 -14.85 27.92
N ASP A 289 -29.77 -15.42 26.91
CA ASP A 289 -28.49 -14.95 26.43
C ASP A 289 -28.65 -13.68 25.55
N THR A 290 -27.66 -12.82 25.54
CA THR A 290 -27.64 -11.64 24.66
C THR A 290 -26.98 -12.00 23.33
N LYS A 291 -27.72 -11.96 22.23
CA LYS A 291 -27.18 -12.15 20.88
C LYS A 291 -26.53 -10.86 20.42
N LYS A 292 -25.23 -10.91 20.18
CA LYS A 292 -24.44 -9.76 19.67
C LYS A 292 -24.41 -9.75 18.15
N CYS A 293 -24.43 -8.53 17.57
CA CYS A 293 -24.17 -8.35 16.14
C CYS A 293 -22.75 -8.87 15.81
N PRO A 294 -22.58 -9.70 14.77
CA PRO A 294 -21.28 -10.24 14.39
C PRO A 294 -20.23 -9.17 14.02
N LEU A 295 -20.66 -7.96 13.65
CA LEU A 295 -19.78 -6.83 13.32
C LEU A 295 -19.53 -5.89 14.51
N LEU A 296 -20.03 -6.20 15.70
CA LEU A 296 -19.97 -5.27 16.84
C LEU A 296 -18.56 -4.95 17.28
N GLU A 297 -17.66 -5.92 17.24
CA GLU A 297 -16.25 -5.72 17.64
C GLU A 297 -15.53 -4.70 16.77
N GLU A 298 -15.75 -4.75 15.45
CA GLU A 298 -15.14 -3.83 14.52
C GLU A 298 -15.90 -2.49 14.44
N CYS A 299 -17.22 -2.57 14.37
CA CYS A 299 -18.11 -1.41 14.20
C CYS A 299 -18.19 -0.53 15.46
N LYS A 300 -18.22 -1.13 16.67
CA LYS A 300 -18.40 -0.43 17.96
C LYS A 300 -19.59 0.53 17.94
N SER A 301 -20.71 0.10 17.33
CA SER A 301 -21.97 0.85 17.17
C SER A 301 -21.91 2.12 16.29
N ARG A 302 -20.76 2.47 15.72
CA ARG A 302 -20.56 3.73 14.94
C ARG A 302 -21.44 3.85 13.70
N LEU A 303 -21.87 2.75 13.09
CA LEU A 303 -22.76 2.76 11.92
C LEU A 303 -24.15 3.33 12.21
N LYS A 304 -24.60 3.34 13.46
CA LYS A 304 -25.88 3.94 13.86
C LYS A 304 -25.87 5.46 13.79
N GLU A 305 -24.70 6.05 14.06
CA GLU A 305 -24.50 7.50 14.11
C GLU A 305 -24.20 8.10 12.73
N ARG A 306 -23.95 7.24 11.73
CA ARG A 306 -23.61 7.67 10.37
C ARG A 306 -24.76 8.45 9.72
N ALA A 307 -24.46 9.59 9.12
CA ALA A 307 -25.43 10.34 8.34
C ALA A 307 -25.87 9.54 7.09
N ALA A 308 -27.16 9.64 6.74
CA ALA A 308 -27.70 8.87 5.60
C ALA A 308 -27.00 9.19 4.27
N ILE A 309 -26.59 10.45 4.07
CA ILE A 309 -25.88 10.89 2.86
C ILE A 309 -24.48 10.25 2.70
N HIS A 310 -23.91 9.72 3.79
CA HIS A 310 -22.63 9.02 3.81
C HIS A 310 -22.77 7.50 3.88
N ALA A 311 -24.02 6.99 3.77
CA ALA A 311 -24.25 5.55 3.71
C ALA A 311 -23.48 4.92 2.55
N GLY A 312 -22.84 3.78 2.81
CA GLY A 312 -22.13 3.02 1.79
C GLY A 312 -23.08 2.16 0.96
N HIS A 313 -22.51 1.43 0.04
CA HIS A 313 -23.22 0.59 -0.95
C HIS A 313 -23.25 -0.89 -0.59
N VAL A 314 -22.58 -1.31 0.48
CA VAL A 314 -22.56 -2.70 0.96
C VAL A 314 -23.61 -2.87 2.05
N SER A 315 -24.49 -3.86 1.91
CA SER A 315 -25.48 -4.14 2.95
C SER A 315 -24.85 -4.78 4.19
N ILE A 316 -25.42 -4.52 5.35
CA ILE A 316 -24.95 -5.11 6.61
C ILE A 316 -25.14 -6.63 6.59
N ASP A 317 -26.25 -7.11 6.05
CA ASP A 317 -26.54 -8.54 5.95
C ASP A 317 -25.54 -9.27 5.06
N ASP A 318 -25.14 -8.67 3.91
CA ASP A 318 -24.12 -9.22 3.06
C ASP A 318 -22.77 -9.29 3.77
N ALA A 319 -22.38 -8.25 4.49
CA ALA A 319 -21.14 -8.22 5.24
C ALA A 319 -21.11 -9.28 6.35
N ILE A 320 -22.22 -9.44 7.09
CA ILE A 320 -22.36 -10.51 8.08
C ILE A 320 -22.28 -11.89 7.42
N GLY A 321 -22.96 -12.06 6.28
CA GLY A 321 -22.91 -13.29 5.50
C GLY A 321 -21.50 -13.63 5.02
N MET A 322 -20.73 -12.64 4.55
CA MET A 322 -19.33 -12.80 4.14
C MET A 322 -18.45 -13.18 5.35
N LYS A 323 -18.58 -12.47 6.48
CA LYS A 323 -17.80 -12.74 7.70
C LYS A 323 -17.98 -14.18 8.19
N ARG A 324 -19.19 -14.73 8.08
CA ARG A 324 -19.48 -16.13 8.49
C ARG A 324 -18.86 -17.18 7.57
N ARG A 325 -18.56 -16.83 6.33
CA ARG A 325 -18.09 -17.78 5.31
C ARG A 325 -16.57 -17.86 5.19
N VAL A 326 -15.85 -16.88 5.71
CA VAL A 326 -14.39 -16.80 5.56
C VAL A 326 -13.67 -16.90 6.90
N GLY A 327 -12.41 -17.33 6.88
CA GLY A 327 -11.54 -17.30 8.06
C GLY A 327 -11.15 -15.89 8.47
N LEU A 328 -10.75 -15.71 9.73
CA LEU A 328 -10.42 -14.41 10.31
C LEU A 328 -9.29 -13.70 9.53
N SER A 329 -8.27 -14.41 9.07
CA SER A 329 -7.16 -13.83 8.28
C SER A 329 -7.65 -13.24 6.97
N THR A 330 -8.51 -13.95 6.25
CA THR A 330 -9.12 -13.48 5.00
C THR A 330 -10.05 -12.29 5.27
N TRP A 331 -10.86 -12.34 6.33
CA TRP A 331 -11.71 -11.23 6.73
C TRP A 331 -10.88 -9.96 7.01
N ASN A 332 -9.83 -10.11 7.79
CA ASN A 332 -8.94 -9.01 8.14
C ASN A 332 -8.26 -8.40 6.91
N ALA A 333 -7.69 -9.22 6.03
CA ALA A 333 -6.95 -8.72 4.87
C ALA A 333 -7.89 -8.17 3.79
N GLU A 334 -8.93 -8.93 3.42
CA GLU A 334 -9.76 -8.61 2.27
C GLU A 334 -10.93 -7.68 2.58
N MET A 335 -11.44 -7.67 3.83
CA MET A 335 -12.61 -6.88 4.20
C MET A 335 -12.28 -5.71 5.11
N LEU A 336 -11.39 -5.87 6.08
CA LEU A 336 -10.97 -4.78 6.97
C LEU A 336 -9.77 -4.00 6.43
N SER A 337 -9.21 -4.40 5.29
CA SER A 337 -7.99 -3.82 4.70
C SER A 337 -6.83 -3.78 5.71
N LEU A 338 -6.67 -4.82 6.51
CA LEU A 338 -5.52 -5.00 7.37
C LEU A 338 -4.39 -5.70 6.60
N ARG A 339 -3.14 -5.46 6.97
CA ARG A 339 -2.01 -6.16 6.34
C ARG A 339 -2.18 -7.67 6.48
N PRO A 340 -2.13 -8.44 5.39
CA PRO A 340 -2.20 -9.89 5.46
C PRO A 340 -0.95 -10.43 6.18
N LYS A 341 -1.18 -11.38 7.09
CA LYS A 341 -0.09 -12.12 7.76
C LYS A 341 0.15 -13.42 7.03
N ARG A 342 1.42 -13.83 6.92
CA ARG A 342 1.78 -15.13 6.36
C ARG A 342 1.36 -16.25 7.32
N SER A 343 0.71 -17.27 6.80
CA SER A 343 0.38 -18.47 7.59
C SER A 343 1.60 -19.33 7.89
N ASP A 344 2.64 -19.20 7.07
CA ASP A 344 3.94 -19.87 7.15
C ASP A 344 5.04 -19.01 7.84
N ALA A 345 4.66 -17.87 8.45
CA ALA A 345 5.59 -16.98 9.12
C ALA A 345 6.34 -17.68 10.27
N VAL A 346 7.66 -17.46 10.33
CA VAL A 346 8.49 -17.93 11.46
C VAL A 346 8.22 -17.11 12.72
N LEU A 347 7.86 -15.84 12.57
CA LEU A 347 7.56 -14.89 13.67
C LEU A 347 6.12 -14.35 13.56
N PRO A 348 5.08 -15.21 13.68
CA PRO A 348 3.68 -14.78 13.54
C PRO A 348 3.23 -13.81 14.64
N GLU A 349 3.96 -13.74 15.77
CA GLU A 349 3.71 -12.81 16.86
C GLU A 349 4.18 -11.38 16.54
N PHE A 350 5.04 -11.19 15.54
CA PHE A 350 5.50 -9.88 15.14
C PHE A 350 4.36 -9.06 14.52
N ASP A 351 4.13 -7.88 15.07
CA ASP A 351 3.13 -6.93 14.60
C ASP A 351 3.77 -5.52 14.56
N PRO A 352 4.00 -4.94 13.39
CA PRO A 352 4.61 -3.61 13.29
C PRO A 352 3.87 -2.53 14.08
N ALA A 353 2.53 -2.63 14.22
CA ALA A 353 1.75 -1.67 14.98
C ALA A 353 2.04 -1.71 16.51
N VAL A 354 2.57 -2.83 16.99
CA VAL A 354 2.90 -3.05 18.42
C VAL A 354 4.40 -2.93 18.68
N HIS A 355 5.20 -3.50 17.77
CA HIS A 355 6.63 -3.74 18.00
C HIS A 355 7.53 -2.68 17.36
N VAL A 356 7.05 -1.92 16.36
CA VAL A 356 7.83 -0.85 15.72
C VAL A 356 7.55 0.48 16.39
N VAL A 357 8.61 1.17 16.78
CA VAL A 357 8.53 2.45 17.49
C VAL A 357 9.24 3.57 16.73
N ASP A 358 8.69 4.76 16.78
CA ASP A 358 9.26 5.96 16.15
C ASP A 358 10.20 6.73 17.07
N SER A 359 10.06 6.55 18.39
CA SER A 359 10.86 7.21 19.43
C SER A 359 11.25 6.23 20.53
N LEU A 360 12.38 6.46 21.15
CA LEU A 360 12.90 5.61 22.21
C LEU A 360 12.59 6.23 23.59
N PRO A 361 12.22 5.42 24.61
CA PRO A 361 11.76 5.95 25.90
C PRO A 361 12.75 6.85 26.62
N TRP A 362 14.05 6.69 26.38
CA TRP A 362 15.11 7.52 26.99
C TRP A 362 15.50 8.76 26.16
N GLU A 363 14.89 8.94 25.00
CA GLU A 363 15.01 10.17 24.20
C GLU A 363 13.92 11.19 24.56
N MET A 364 12.91 10.76 25.32
CA MET A 364 11.82 11.61 25.77
C MET A 364 12.23 12.36 27.07
N GLU A 365 12.05 13.67 27.07
CA GLU A 365 12.34 14.51 28.24
C GLU A 365 11.45 14.09 29.42
N GLY A 366 12.07 13.76 30.58
CA GLY A 366 11.36 13.24 31.75
C GLY A 366 10.89 11.78 31.63
N GLY A 367 11.40 11.04 30.68
CA GLY A 367 11.07 9.62 30.47
C GLY A 367 11.44 8.72 31.65
N PRO A 368 10.76 7.59 31.83
CA PRO A 368 10.95 6.69 32.99
C PRO A 368 12.24 5.87 32.92
N ILE A 369 13.04 5.99 31.87
CA ILE A 369 14.27 5.24 31.61
C ILE A 369 15.38 6.23 31.27
N THR A 370 16.50 6.14 31.96
CA THR A 370 17.68 6.93 31.60
C THR A 370 18.64 6.10 30.76
N ARG A 371 19.45 6.76 29.92
CA ARG A 371 20.41 6.09 29.04
C ARG A 371 21.47 5.30 29.79
N GLU A 372 21.84 5.76 31.02
CA GLU A 372 22.80 5.13 31.88
C GLU A 372 22.29 3.81 32.48
N SER A 373 20.97 3.63 32.54
CA SER A 373 20.35 2.39 33.00
C SER A 373 20.27 1.28 31.95
N LEU A 374 20.72 1.55 30.72
CA LEU A 374 20.62 0.61 29.63
C LEU A 374 21.87 -0.27 29.49
N LEU A 375 21.66 -1.54 29.14
CA LEU A 375 22.70 -2.44 28.70
C LEU A 375 22.73 -2.47 27.17
N PHE A 376 23.77 -1.92 26.56
CA PHE A 376 23.96 -1.98 25.10
C PHE A 376 24.71 -3.22 24.69
N VAL A 377 24.22 -3.89 23.66
CA VAL A 377 24.77 -5.14 23.12
C VAL A 377 24.62 -5.18 21.60
N LEU A 378 25.45 -5.97 20.93
CA LEU A 378 25.32 -6.17 19.48
C LEU A 378 24.92 -7.61 19.16
N GLY A 379 24.20 -7.76 18.01
CA GLY A 379 24.01 -9.03 17.33
C GLY A 379 24.62 -8.95 15.95
N MET A 380 25.34 -9.99 15.49
CA MET A 380 25.99 -9.99 14.19
C MET A 380 25.81 -11.32 13.49
N ASP A 381 25.34 -11.28 12.26
CA ASP A 381 25.35 -12.38 11.31
C ASP A 381 26.41 -12.12 10.24
N PHE A 382 27.28 -13.13 9.99
CA PHE A 382 28.38 -13.01 9.04
C PHE A 382 27.95 -13.37 7.63
N GLY A 383 28.27 -12.53 6.66
CA GLY A 383 28.10 -12.78 5.24
C GLY A 383 29.19 -12.09 4.42
N TYR A 384 29.36 -12.51 3.16
CA TYR A 384 30.19 -11.82 2.19
C TYR A 384 29.35 -11.50 0.94
N ARG A 385 28.94 -12.51 0.15
CA ARG A 385 27.95 -12.33 -0.93
C ARG A 385 26.57 -12.01 -0.36
N ALA A 386 26.12 -12.79 0.62
CA ALA A 386 25.03 -12.43 1.49
C ALA A 386 25.45 -11.25 2.39
N PRO A 387 24.50 -10.43 2.83
CA PRO A 387 24.83 -9.28 3.68
C PRO A 387 25.34 -9.71 5.05
N THR A 388 26.37 -9.05 5.55
CA THR A 388 26.65 -9.02 6.98
C THR A 388 25.69 -8.05 7.63
N VAL A 389 24.99 -8.49 8.67
CA VAL A 389 24.05 -7.68 9.44
C VAL A 389 24.59 -7.48 10.86
N VAL A 390 24.63 -6.24 11.33
CA VAL A 390 24.97 -5.88 12.72
C VAL A 390 23.83 -5.07 13.30
N LEU A 391 23.26 -5.54 14.41
CA LEU A 391 22.17 -4.90 15.12
C LEU A 391 22.67 -4.32 16.45
N LEU A 392 22.29 -3.08 16.76
CA LEU A 392 22.49 -2.48 18.08
C LEU A 392 21.23 -2.64 18.91
N GLY A 393 21.34 -3.38 20.00
CA GLY A 393 20.27 -3.57 21.00
C GLY A 393 20.56 -2.85 22.32
N ALA A 394 19.50 -2.39 22.95
CA ALA A 394 19.51 -1.85 24.31
C ALA A 394 18.52 -2.63 25.17
N GLN A 395 18.97 -3.22 26.27
CA GLN A 395 18.10 -3.84 27.27
C GLN A 395 17.87 -2.85 28.41
N ASP A 396 16.59 -2.66 28.79
CA ASP A 396 16.22 -1.81 29.89
C ASP A 396 16.08 -2.59 31.23
N PRO A 397 15.95 -1.90 32.39
CA PRO A 397 15.80 -2.54 33.70
C PRO A 397 14.56 -3.44 33.85
N LYS A 398 13.54 -3.26 32.98
CA LYS A 398 12.33 -4.10 32.92
C LYS A 398 12.47 -5.28 31.96
N ASP A 399 13.71 -5.62 31.55
CA ASP A 399 14.01 -6.73 30.63
C ASP A 399 13.39 -6.57 29.23
N ARG A 400 13.06 -5.34 28.80
CA ARG A 400 12.64 -5.08 27.44
C ARG A 400 13.86 -4.82 26.58
N LEU A 401 13.89 -5.44 25.40
CA LEU A 401 14.95 -5.28 24.40
C LEU A 401 14.46 -4.32 23.30
N TRP A 402 15.26 -3.31 23.01
CA TRP A 402 15.03 -2.31 21.97
C TRP A 402 16.12 -2.44 20.93
N ILE A 403 15.79 -2.81 19.69
CA ILE A 403 16.75 -2.76 18.59
C ILE A 403 16.69 -1.36 18.00
N ILE A 404 17.78 -0.62 18.14
CA ILE A 404 17.79 0.83 17.94
C ILE A 404 18.49 1.29 16.68
N ASP A 405 19.39 0.47 16.12
CA ASP A 405 20.07 0.76 14.85
C ASP A 405 20.57 -0.53 14.19
N GLU A 406 20.82 -0.47 12.90
CA GLU A 406 21.36 -1.58 12.11
C GLU A 406 22.45 -1.12 11.14
N ARG A 407 23.38 -2.02 10.83
CA ARG A 407 24.33 -1.86 9.73
C ARG A 407 24.27 -3.11 8.86
N VAL A 408 23.96 -2.91 7.61
CA VAL A 408 23.84 -3.98 6.61
C VAL A 408 24.77 -3.67 5.44
N ALA A 409 25.56 -4.64 5.02
CA ALA A 409 26.38 -4.52 3.82
C ALA A 409 26.82 -5.89 3.30
N SER A 410 26.84 -6.03 1.98
CA SER A 410 27.41 -7.15 1.25
C SER A 410 28.77 -6.80 0.67
N GLU A 411 29.52 -7.82 0.23
CA GLU A 411 30.80 -7.70 -0.48
C GLU A 411 31.87 -6.89 0.27
N ARG A 412 31.89 -7.02 1.60
CA ARG A 412 32.87 -6.38 2.48
C ARG A 412 33.56 -7.40 3.38
N VAL A 413 34.84 -7.20 3.59
CA VAL A 413 35.62 -8.02 4.52
C VAL A 413 35.34 -7.64 5.97
N LEU A 414 35.61 -8.56 6.90
CA LEU A 414 35.32 -8.38 8.32
C LEU A 414 35.97 -7.13 8.91
N SER A 415 37.19 -6.76 8.49
CA SER A 415 37.88 -5.54 8.94
C SER A 415 37.15 -4.25 8.60
N GLU A 416 36.47 -4.21 7.44
CA GLU A 416 35.64 -3.07 7.06
C GLU A 416 34.37 -2.98 7.92
N HIS A 417 33.76 -4.10 8.26
CA HIS A 417 32.61 -4.13 9.21
C HIS A 417 33.04 -3.65 10.59
N ILE A 418 34.20 -4.08 11.07
CA ILE A 418 34.79 -3.60 12.34
C ILE A 418 35.01 -2.09 12.29
N ALA A 419 35.59 -1.57 11.22
CA ALA A 419 35.80 -0.13 11.06
C ALA A 419 34.45 0.64 11.09
N ARG A 420 33.41 0.10 10.46
CA ARG A 420 32.06 0.71 10.47
C ARG A 420 31.39 0.65 11.84
N ILE A 421 31.61 -0.40 12.62
CA ILE A 421 31.13 -0.48 14.01
C ILE A 421 31.82 0.58 14.86
N ARG A 422 33.14 0.72 14.76
CA ARG A 422 33.92 1.73 15.50
C ARG A 422 33.61 3.16 15.08
N GLY A 423 33.37 3.39 13.79
CA GLY A 423 33.00 4.71 13.25
C GLY A 423 31.53 5.08 13.45
N ALA A 424 30.70 4.18 13.95
CA ALA A 424 29.32 4.48 14.24
C ALA A 424 29.23 5.36 15.51
N ALA A 425 28.33 6.33 15.53
CA ALA A 425 28.01 7.13 16.72
C ALA A 425 27.16 6.32 17.73
N TRP A 426 27.55 5.06 17.95
CA TRP A 426 26.88 4.14 18.85
C TRP A 426 27.42 4.30 20.29
N PRO A 427 26.59 4.07 21.31
CA PRO A 427 27.08 3.99 22.68
C PRO A 427 28.06 2.82 22.86
N SER A 428 28.89 2.86 23.90
CA SER A 428 29.70 1.71 24.29
C SER A 428 28.80 0.53 24.60
N PHE A 429 29.16 -0.64 24.08
CA PHE A 429 28.41 -1.88 24.25
C PHE A 429 29.24 -2.93 24.96
N GLU A 430 28.59 -3.84 25.67
CA GLU A 430 29.25 -4.83 26.52
C GLU A 430 29.81 -6.02 25.73
N TRP A 431 29.10 -6.46 24.68
CA TRP A 431 29.50 -7.64 23.90
C TRP A 431 28.79 -7.70 22.53
N ILE A 432 29.31 -8.56 21.65
CA ILE A 432 28.72 -8.92 20.37
C ILE A 432 28.30 -10.40 20.41
N GLY A 433 27.02 -10.70 20.18
CA GLY A 433 26.50 -12.05 19.94
C GLY A 433 26.65 -12.42 18.48
N VAL A 434 27.29 -13.54 18.19
CA VAL A 434 27.60 -13.94 16.82
C VAL A 434 27.18 -15.38 16.53
N ASP A 435 27.15 -15.73 15.23
CA ASP A 435 27.01 -17.12 14.80
C ASP A 435 28.15 -18.00 15.35
N PRO A 436 27.86 -19.11 16.05
CA PRO A 436 28.84 -20.10 16.42
C PRO A 436 29.68 -20.65 15.25
N ALA A 437 29.12 -20.67 14.02
CA ALA A 437 29.86 -21.05 12.83
C ALA A 437 31.05 -20.12 12.54
N GLY A 438 31.01 -18.87 13.02
CA GLY A 438 32.14 -17.92 12.97
C GLY A 438 33.39 -18.36 13.73
N ASN A 439 33.37 -19.50 14.46
CA ASN A 439 34.55 -20.15 15.05
C ASN A 439 35.32 -21.02 14.06
N GLN A 440 34.74 -21.31 12.89
CA GLN A 440 35.45 -22.06 11.86
C GLN A 440 36.63 -21.24 11.33
N THR A 441 37.79 -21.91 11.23
CA THR A 441 39.02 -21.30 10.75
C THR A 441 38.94 -21.12 9.24
N ASP A 442 39.18 -19.90 8.78
CA ASP A 442 39.36 -19.61 7.36
C ASP A 442 40.68 -20.21 6.85
N GLY A 443 40.61 -20.97 5.74
CA GLY A 443 41.74 -21.70 5.21
C GLY A 443 42.85 -20.82 4.63
N GLN A 444 42.60 -19.56 4.33
CA GLN A 444 43.58 -18.63 3.77
C GLN A 444 44.28 -17.82 4.86
N THR A 445 43.50 -17.35 5.85
CA THR A 445 44.01 -16.46 6.91
C THR A 445 44.47 -17.23 8.16
N GLY A 446 44.05 -18.48 8.31
CA GLY A 446 44.32 -19.31 9.49
C GLY A 446 43.61 -18.81 10.77
N LYS A 447 42.70 -17.83 10.65
CA LYS A 447 41.96 -17.27 11.78
C LYS A 447 40.45 -17.43 11.56
N SER A 448 39.72 -17.55 12.66
CA SER A 448 38.25 -17.49 12.60
C SER A 448 37.76 -16.05 12.75
N ALA A 449 36.53 -15.76 12.25
CA ALA A 449 35.90 -14.46 12.41
C ALA A 449 35.78 -14.05 13.90
N VAL A 450 35.46 -15.01 14.77
CA VAL A 450 35.39 -14.80 16.22
C VAL A 450 36.78 -14.46 16.80
N GLN A 451 37.85 -15.13 16.34
CA GLN A 451 39.21 -14.77 16.78
C GLN A 451 39.61 -13.37 16.35
N VAL A 452 39.29 -12.99 15.11
CA VAL A 452 39.55 -11.60 14.63
C VAL A 452 38.82 -10.57 15.47
N LEU A 453 37.54 -10.76 15.74
CA LEU A 453 36.78 -9.84 16.60
C LEU A 453 37.38 -9.73 18.01
N ARG A 454 37.79 -10.85 18.61
CA ARG A 454 38.46 -10.85 19.94
C ARG A 454 39.82 -10.17 19.92
N GLN A 455 40.60 -10.33 18.87
CA GLN A 455 41.89 -9.65 18.67
C GLN A 455 41.70 -8.11 18.54
N GLU A 456 40.59 -7.71 17.94
CA GLU A 456 40.20 -6.31 17.83
C GLU A 456 39.59 -5.74 19.14
N GLY A 457 39.61 -6.52 20.24
CA GLY A 457 39.19 -6.04 21.56
C GLY A 457 37.70 -6.18 21.87
N PHE A 458 36.91 -6.82 20.99
CA PHE A 458 35.49 -7.03 21.28
C PHE A 458 35.26 -8.24 22.20
N ALA A 459 34.37 -8.10 23.18
CA ALA A 459 33.85 -9.21 23.94
C ALA A 459 32.83 -9.99 23.08
N VAL A 460 33.20 -11.21 22.65
CA VAL A 460 32.36 -12.01 21.72
C VAL A 460 31.68 -13.15 22.45
N ARG A 461 30.37 -13.27 22.24
CA ARG A 461 29.53 -14.38 22.71
C ARG A 461 29.01 -15.18 21.53
N ASP A 462 29.19 -16.50 21.56
CA ASP A 462 28.95 -17.43 20.47
C ASP A 462 28.16 -18.66 20.94
N ARG A 463 27.14 -18.47 21.75
CA ARG A 463 26.28 -19.54 22.28
C ARG A 463 25.63 -20.34 21.15
N LYS A 464 25.82 -21.68 21.18
CA LYS A 464 25.19 -22.58 20.23
C LYS A 464 23.81 -23.03 20.74
N LEU A 465 22.76 -22.78 19.95
CA LEU A 465 21.41 -23.29 20.12
C LEU A 465 20.90 -23.87 18.79
N ARG A 466 19.89 -24.72 18.85
CA ARG A 466 19.14 -25.09 17.65
C ARG A 466 18.40 -23.85 17.12
N LEU A 467 18.22 -23.79 15.81
CA LEU A 467 17.58 -22.63 15.15
C LEU A 467 16.23 -22.31 15.77
N LEU A 468 15.34 -23.31 15.86
CA LEU A 468 13.98 -23.11 16.40
C LEU A 468 13.97 -22.69 17.89
N GLU A 469 14.92 -23.19 18.69
CA GLU A 469 15.04 -22.74 20.10
C GLU A 469 15.37 -21.24 20.19
N GLY A 470 16.25 -20.75 19.32
CA GLY A 470 16.56 -19.33 19.22
C GLY A 470 15.39 -18.49 18.68
N VAL A 471 14.64 -19.03 17.72
CA VAL A 471 13.40 -18.40 17.23
C VAL A 471 12.35 -18.32 18.33
N ASP A 472 12.14 -19.40 19.10
CA ASP A 472 11.18 -19.41 20.20
C ASP A 472 11.53 -18.38 21.31
N MET A 473 12.82 -18.10 21.51
CA MET A 473 13.24 -17.02 22.42
C MET A 473 12.81 -15.64 21.90
N ILE A 474 12.93 -15.37 20.60
CA ILE A 474 12.45 -14.14 19.97
C ILE A 474 10.93 -14.05 20.11
N ARG A 475 10.20 -15.12 19.77
CA ARG A 475 8.73 -15.20 19.89
C ARG A 475 8.25 -14.95 21.30
N GLY A 476 8.97 -15.53 22.30
CA GLY A 476 8.69 -15.29 23.72
C GLY A 476 8.90 -13.83 24.16
N ARG A 477 9.77 -13.07 23.50
CA ARG A 477 9.92 -11.63 23.76
C ARG A 477 8.88 -10.79 23.02
N LEU A 478 8.48 -11.21 21.81
CA LEU A 478 7.40 -10.55 21.08
C LEU A 478 6.05 -10.70 21.81
N ARG A 479 5.75 -11.89 22.30
CA ARG A 479 4.51 -12.17 23.04
C ARG A 479 4.78 -13.04 24.26
N PRO A 480 5.14 -12.43 25.42
CA PRO A 480 5.34 -13.16 26.66
C PRO A 480 4.04 -13.84 27.12
N ALA A 481 4.14 -15.08 27.59
CA ALA A 481 2.99 -15.84 28.07
C ALA A 481 2.42 -15.31 29.40
N SER A 482 3.24 -14.65 30.21
CA SER A 482 2.94 -14.23 31.58
C SER A 482 2.73 -12.72 31.76
N GLU A 483 2.89 -11.92 30.71
CA GLU A 483 2.87 -10.46 30.81
C GLU A 483 1.92 -9.84 29.78
N THR A 484 1.30 -8.74 30.16
CA THR A 484 0.55 -7.88 29.21
C THR A 484 1.55 -6.91 28.57
N GLY A 485 1.98 -7.19 27.34
CA GLY A 485 2.85 -6.32 26.56
C GLY A 485 4.07 -7.03 26.00
N ALA A 486 4.63 -6.48 24.94
CA ALA A 486 5.83 -6.99 24.30
C ALA A 486 7.10 -6.67 25.12
N ARG A 487 8.11 -7.53 24.99
CA ARG A 487 9.46 -7.30 25.53
C ARG A 487 10.54 -7.14 24.44
N LEU A 488 10.13 -7.06 23.18
CA LEU A 488 10.99 -6.76 22.04
C LEU A 488 10.36 -5.64 21.21
N TYR A 489 11.13 -4.58 21.01
CA TYR A 489 10.75 -3.44 20.18
C TYR A 489 11.86 -3.13 19.18
N VAL A 490 11.48 -2.64 18.02
CA VAL A 490 12.40 -2.31 16.92
C VAL A 490 12.17 -0.86 16.52
N HIS A 491 13.21 -0.05 16.51
CA HIS A 491 13.08 1.33 16.04
C HIS A 491 12.88 1.34 14.52
N ARG A 492 12.00 2.22 14.03
CA ARG A 492 11.64 2.32 12.60
C ARG A 492 12.84 2.44 11.64
N ARG A 493 13.98 2.98 12.11
CA ARG A 493 15.20 3.07 11.29
C ARG A 493 15.83 1.71 10.95
N CYS A 494 15.48 0.65 11.65
CA CYS A 494 15.93 -0.72 11.36
C CYS A 494 15.04 -1.37 10.29
N ALA A 495 15.00 -0.76 9.11
CA ALA A 495 14.08 -1.14 8.03
C ALA A 495 14.34 -2.57 7.51
N THR A 496 15.61 -2.99 7.46
CA THR A 496 16.00 -4.34 7.03
C THR A 496 15.49 -5.39 8.01
N LEU A 497 15.69 -5.17 9.31
CA LEU A 497 15.22 -6.09 10.33
C LEU A 497 13.69 -6.18 10.33
N ILE A 498 12.99 -5.04 10.27
CA ILE A 498 11.52 -5.01 10.22
C ILE A 498 11.01 -5.83 9.03
N SER A 499 11.53 -5.55 7.82
CA SER A 499 11.17 -6.29 6.62
C SER A 499 11.48 -7.79 6.72
N SER A 500 12.64 -8.14 7.29
CA SER A 500 13.03 -9.54 7.51
C SER A 500 12.08 -10.24 8.48
N MET A 501 11.72 -9.62 9.59
CA MET A 501 10.78 -10.20 10.58
C MET A 501 9.37 -10.43 10.01
N GLU A 502 8.94 -9.59 9.08
CA GLU A 502 7.67 -9.77 8.37
C GLU A 502 7.73 -10.87 7.31
N ARG A 503 8.88 -11.06 6.66
CA ARG A 503 9.06 -11.95 5.51
C ARG A 503 9.54 -13.35 5.87
N TYR A 504 10.27 -13.52 6.97
CA TYR A 504 10.88 -14.79 7.37
C TYR A 504 9.83 -15.90 7.55
N HIS A 505 9.96 -16.97 6.76
CA HIS A 505 8.91 -17.98 6.62
C HIS A 505 9.47 -19.39 6.44
N PHE A 506 8.60 -20.38 6.65
CA PHE A 506 8.85 -21.76 6.28
C PHE A 506 8.49 -22.01 4.80
N PRO A 507 9.14 -22.96 4.11
CA PRO A 507 8.82 -23.26 2.72
C PRO A 507 7.39 -23.79 2.59
N MET A 508 6.60 -23.16 1.68
CA MET A 508 5.19 -23.52 1.47
C MET A 508 5.01 -24.90 0.82
N ASP A 509 5.98 -25.33 0.02
CA ASP A 509 5.99 -26.64 -0.64
C ASP A 509 6.41 -27.80 0.29
N LYS A 510 6.90 -27.49 1.49
CA LYS A 510 7.34 -28.45 2.52
C LYS A 510 6.83 -28.03 3.91
N PRO A 511 5.53 -28.14 4.17
CA PRO A 511 4.94 -27.65 5.43
C PRO A 511 5.47 -28.36 6.68
N GLU A 512 6.09 -29.54 6.55
CA GLU A 512 6.78 -30.26 7.63
C GLU A 512 8.23 -29.81 7.86
N SER A 513 8.76 -28.87 7.05
CA SER A 513 10.13 -28.38 7.21
C SER A 513 10.31 -27.69 8.56
N LYS A 514 11.37 -28.06 9.26
CA LYS A 514 11.81 -27.39 10.49
C LYS A 514 12.84 -26.30 10.22
N GLU A 515 13.22 -26.11 8.95
CA GLU A 515 14.15 -25.07 8.52
C GLU A 515 13.39 -24.03 7.72
N PRO A 516 13.43 -22.76 8.12
CA PRO A 516 12.89 -21.66 7.34
C PRO A 516 13.60 -21.49 6.00
N GLU A 517 12.95 -20.80 5.07
CA GLU A 517 13.51 -20.47 3.76
C GLU A 517 14.69 -19.50 3.90
N LYS A 518 15.71 -19.71 3.04
CA LYS A 518 16.88 -18.84 2.95
C LYS A 518 16.80 -17.95 1.71
N ASP A 519 15.87 -17.00 1.74
CA ASP A 519 15.60 -16.06 0.65
C ASP A 519 16.22 -14.67 0.90
N GLY A 520 17.11 -14.57 1.89
CA GLY A 520 17.74 -13.32 2.33
C GLY A 520 16.97 -12.59 3.46
N SER A 521 15.76 -13.06 3.82
CA SER A 521 15.05 -12.57 5.01
C SER A 521 15.58 -13.15 6.32
N ASP A 522 16.40 -14.19 6.25
CA ASP A 522 17.01 -14.89 7.38
C ASP A 522 18.11 -14.05 8.07
N HIS A 523 18.97 -13.36 7.32
CA HIS A 523 20.19 -12.74 7.85
C HIS A 523 19.96 -11.75 9.01
N ALA A 524 18.98 -10.84 8.89
CA ALA A 524 18.71 -9.87 9.94
C ALA A 524 18.02 -10.52 11.15
N VAL A 525 17.17 -11.53 10.92
CA VAL A 525 16.57 -12.32 12.00
C VAL A 525 17.60 -13.18 12.68
N ASP A 526 18.60 -13.73 11.98
CA ASP A 526 19.70 -14.48 12.56
C ASP A 526 20.59 -13.58 13.43
N ALA A 527 20.92 -12.36 12.98
CA ALA A 527 21.62 -11.39 13.83
C ALA A 527 20.85 -11.09 15.13
N LEU A 528 19.52 -10.91 15.03
CA LEU A 528 18.64 -10.75 16.18
C LEU A 528 18.65 -12.00 17.09
N ARG A 529 18.59 -13.18 16.50
CA ARG A 529 18.64 -14.46 17.21
C ARG A 529 19.95 -14.63 17.97
N TYR A 530 21.10 -14.31 17.37
CA TYR A 530 22.39 -14.35 18.04
C TYR A 530 22.49 -13.32 19.19
N LEU A 531 21.86 -12.18 19.06
CA LEU A 531 21.73 -11.21 20.13
C LEU A 531 20.88 -11.78 21.28
N VAL A 532 19.65 -12.21 21.00
CA VAL A 532 18.69 -12.67 22.01
C VAL A 532 19.18 -13.92 22.74
N GLN A 533 19.70 -14.92 22.03
CA GLN A 533 20.20 -16.17 22.65
C GLN A 533 21.39 -15.95 23.58
N ASN A 534 22.19 -14.93 23.36
CA ASN A 534 23.31 -14.57 24.23
C ASN A 534 22.91 -13.61 25.36
N LEU A 535 21.83 -12.87 25.19
CA LEU A 535 21.23 -12.00 26.20
C LEU A 535 20.50 -12.83 27.27
N ASP A 536 19.65 -13.77 26.86
CA ASP A 536 18.80 -14.62 27.71
C ASP A 536 19.53 -15.90 28.19
N ARG A 537 20.79 -15.79 28.48
CA ARG A 537 21.60 -16.93 28.91
C ARG A 537 21.20 -17.38 30.33
N PRO A 538 20.88 -18.68 30.56
CA PRO A 538 20.68 -19.18 31.92
C PRO A 538 21.93 -18.94 32.77
N GLY A 539 21.76 -18.36 33.97
CA GLY A 539 22.87 -18.06 34.89
C GLY A 539 23.61 -16.75 34.60
N ALA A 540 23.22 -15.94 33.63
CA ALA A 540 23.66 -14.58 33.52
C ALA A 540 23.18 -13.82 34.79
N LYS A 541 24.10 -13.46 35.67
CA LYS A 541 23.77 -12.62 36.84
C LYS A 541 23.10 -11.35 36.29
N ARG A 542 21.82 -11.18 36.56
CA ARG A 542 21.18 -9.87 36.39
C ARG A 542 22.00 -8.93 37.25
N ARG A 543 22.67 -7.92 36.67
CA ARG A 543 23.24 -6.83 37.47
C ARG A 543 22.08 -6.28 38.27
N ALA A 544 22.12 -6.45 39.61
CA ALA A 544 21.21 -5.73 40.50
C ALA A 544 21.49 -4.26 40.27
N TRP A 545 20.56 -3.57 39.71
CA TRP A 545 20.59 -2.12 39.57
C TRP A 545 20.43 -1.56 40.98
N VAL A 546 21.49 -0.94 41.53
CA VAL A 546 21.49 -0.22 42.77
C VAL A 546 21.01 1.20 42.53
#